data_9ba8dff346275947f9b7db46a3aefdda
#
_entry.id   9ba8dff346275947f9b7db46a3aefdda
#
_cell.length_a   1.000
_cell.length_b   1.000
_cell.length_c   1.000
_cell.angle_alpha   90.00
_cell.angle_beta   90.00
_cell.angle_gamma   90.00
#
_symmetry.space_group_name_H-M   'P 1'
#
loop_
_entity.id
_entity.type
_entity.pdbx_description
1 polymer ?
#
loop_
_entity_poly.entity_id
_entity_poly.type
_entity_poly.pdbx_seq_one_letter_code
_entity_poly.pdbx_strand_id
1 'polypeptide(L)'
;MPSSEAGGVVHPHVAHEGTVTSIDIGADESVEKLRAGSVGLLLVLFLCITGSAPLSVFMFNFPFAVGAGNEKYAPAAFFFATIVLTIFSVAYVQMARKLRAAGGMFTYVSHGLGQTLGMVSGLSLAAAYTLFGASLIGGFAAFAQAKVASAFDMDPINWIWYALLGIVCMSALGYFDIPISAKILGVFLITELVIIFAFTIGVFVQGGNDGVSIAPVLPWNAFKGIAFGLGIFIAFWSWVGFEAAPNYAEESKNPHRTIPIAVIGSCVFVGVLYTLASWASVSSYGPANQAFDALTNGSTTVFGGEIPIDYLNFNVVPANELIGTWLGQLMSVFIITGAFACAAALNNAGLRYTYSLGREGLLPKALGRTHPKHKTPHVAVFTQGAIALAIVLIFRFAGHTGLDVYYWIAVQGVIWIILVQALTSLSVWAYFRKLPAEERSFWKTTVCAWIGFLAQMLVLYLCYKYLSSLAAGDVWYVKELGQIGPWGGFEIDITWLGIIGVIIPVAALVYALWLRAADRVKYDRAGRFINEGELA
;
A
#
# COMPACT_ATOMS: atom_id res chain seq x y z
N MET A 1 39.36 64.07 -31.25
CA MET A 1 40.16 63.40 -32.31
C MET A 1 40.90 62.24 -31.68
N PRO A 2 41.18 61.15 -32.39
CA PRO A 2 40.23 60.05 -32.56
C PRO A 2 40.76 58.74 -31.93
N SER A 3 39.80 57.85 -31.57
CA SER A 3 39.63 56.42 -31.94
C SER A 3 40.90 55.58 -32.14
N SER A 4 40.92 54.43 -31.48
CA SER A 4 41.42 53.20 -32.07
C SER A 4 40.61 51.99 -31.55
N GLU A 5 39.97 51.37 -32.48
CA GLU A 5 39.34 50.05 -32.38
C GLU A 5 40.41 48.98 -32.13
N ALA A 6 40.10 48.01 -31.29
CA ALA A 6 40.79 46.73 -31.27
C ALA A 6 39.75 45.61 -31.31
N GLY A 7 39.70 44.96 -32.45
CA GLY A 7 38.83 43.82 -32.73
C GLY A 7 39.19 42.60 -31.90
N GLY A 8 38.24 42.12 -31.13
CA GLY A 8 38.31 40.83 -30.46
C GLY A 8 37.73 39.75 -31.35
N VAL A 9 38.55 38.78 -31.68
CA VAL A 9 38.17 37.55 -32.40
C VAL A 9 37.23 36.74 -31.54
N VAL A 10 35.99 36.60 -32.01
CA VAL A 10 34.98 35.68 -31.43
C VAL A 10 35.26 34.28 -31.94
N HIS A 11 35.69 33.38 -31.06
CA HIS A 11 35.69 31.96 -31.35
C HIS A 11 34.27 31.44 -31.21
N PRO A 12 33.75 30.65 -32.17
CA PRO A 12 32.44 30.01 -32.02
C PRO A 12 32.52 28.87 -31.00
N HIS A 13 31.87 29.01 -29.86
CA HIS A 13 31.55 27.90 -29.00
C HIS A 13 30.52 27.01 -29.72
N VAL A 14 30.93 25.80 -30.00
CA VAL A 14 30.03 24.73 -30.46
C VAL A 14 29.09 24.40 -29.29
N ALA A 15 27.86 24.86 -29.38
CA ALA A 15 26.79 24.47 -28.50
C ALA A 15 26.37 23.01 -28.83
N HIS A 16 26.65 22.10 -27.92
CA HIS A 16 25.96 20.79 -27.92
C HIS A 16 24.50 21.04 -27.51
N GLU A 17 23.65 21.19 -28.52
CA GLU A 17 22.20 21.19 -28.36
C GLU A 17 21.71 19.80 -27.95
N GLY A 18 21.51 19.63 -26.66
CA GLY A 18 20.59 18.70 -26.07
C GLY A 18 19.54 19.48 -25.27
N THR A 19 19.04 20.56 -25.83
CA THR A 19 17.96 21.37 -25.25
C THR A 19 16.69 20.54 -25.28
N VAL A 20 16.25 20.07 -24.12
CA VAL A 20 14.85 19.74 -23.85
C VAL A 20 14.09 21.05 -24.08
N THR A 21 13.45 21.17 -25.24
CA THR A 21 12.58 22.30 -25.56
C THR A 21 11.50 22.38 -24.49
N SER A 22 11.54 23.45 -23.70
CA SER A 22 10.42 23.89 -22.87
C SER A 22 9.22 24.05 -23.79
N ILE A 23 8.21 23.21 -23.62
CA ILE A 23 6.93 23.39 -24.29
C ILE A 23 6.27 24.56 -23.60
N ASP A 24 6.20 25.67 -24.31
CA ASP A 24 5.53 26.89 -23.88
C ASP A 24 4.05 26.54 -23.60
N ILE A 25 3.72 26.36 -22.34
CA ILE A 25 2.33 26.20 -21.89
C ILE A 25 1.78 27.61 -21.89
N GLY A 26 0.89 27.89 -22.86
CA GLY A 26 0.23 29.18 -23.01
C GLY A 26 -0.16 29.77 -21.65
N ALA A 27 0.20 31.03 -21.43
CA ALA A 27 0.22 31.76 -20.17
C ALA A 27 -1.17 32.02 -19.52
N ASP A 28 -2.20 31.21 -19.77
CA ASP A 28 -3.57 31.53 -19.38
C ASP A 28 -4.34 30.44 -18.61
N GLU A 29 -3.70 29.36 -18.13
CA GLU A 29 -4.31 28.48 -17.13
C GLU A 29 -3.45 28.52 -15.86
N SER A 30 -3.89 29.20 -14.81
CA SER A 30 -3.30 29.12 -13.47
C SER A 30 -3.29 27.66 -13.02
N VAL A 31 -2.10 27.02 -13.05
CA VAL A 31 -1.94 25.62 -12.63
C VAL A 31 -2.34 25.52 -11.16
N GLU A 32 -3.40 24.78 -10.88
CA GLU A 32 -3.84 24.54 -9.51
C GLU A 32 -2.76 23.74 -8.75
N LYS A 33 -2.36 24.26 -7.58
CA LYS A 33 -1.29 23.67 -6.75
C LYS A 33 -1.83 23.23 -5.40
N LEU A 34 -1.29 22.13 -4.90
CA LEU A 34 -1.46 21.70 -3.51
C LEU A 34 -0.72 22.66 -2.56
N ARG A 35 -1.00 22.59 -1.26
CA ARG A 35 -0.44 23.49 -0.25
C ARG A 35 1.03 23.13 0.01
N ALA A 36 1.94 23.81 -0.66
CA ALA A 36 3.38 23.58 -0.51
C ALA A 36 3.86 23.82 0.93
N GLY A 37 4.86 23.02 1.38
CA GLY A 37 5.47 23.15 2.70
C GLY A 37 4.56 22.86 3.90
N SER A 38 3.41 22.23 3.69
CA SER A 38 2.42 21.95 4.74
C SER A 38 2.79 20.75 5.62
N VAL A 39 3.57 19.78 5.12
CA VAL A 39 3.93 18.55 5.84
C VAL A 39 5.44 18.41 6.07
N GLY A 40 5.81 18.05 7.30
CA GLY A 40 7.17 17.72 7.68
C GLY A 40 7.42 16.20 7.66
N LEU A 41 8.70 15.79 7.91
CA LEU A 41 9.12 14.39 7.90
C LEU A 41 8.24 13.49 8.79
N LEU A 42 7.98 13.91 10.02
CA LEU A 42 7.21 13.09 10.97
C LEU A 42 5.77 12.83 10.49
N LEU A 43 5.13 13.84 9.89
CA LEU A 43 3.77 13.69 9.37
C LEU A 43 3.74 12.77 8.14
N VAL A 44 4.74 12.85 7.25
CA VAL A 44 4.85 11.93 6.10
C VAL A 44 5.10 10.50 6.57
N LEU A 45 6.00 10.31 7.54
CA LEU A 45 6.23 9.00 8.18
C LEU A 45 4.94 8.43 8.77
N PHE A 46 4.20 9.23 9.54
CA PHE A 46 2.93 8.78 10.14
C PHE A 46 1.91 8.37 9.08
N LEU A 47 1.77 9.15 8.00
CA LEU A 47 0.86 8.79 6.91
C LEU A 47 1.26 7.48 6.22
N CYS A 48 2.56 7.24 6.00
CA CYS A 48 3.05 6.01 5.39
C CYS A 48 2.87 4.80 6.31
N ILE A 49 3.21 4.91 7.60
CA ILE A 49 3.05 3.82 8.56
C ILE A 49 1.56 3.54 8.82
N THR A 50 0.72 4.57 8.97
CA THR A 50 -0.73 4.41 9.11
C THR A 50 -1.34 3.76 7.86
N GLY A 51 -0.85 4.11 6.67
CA GLY A 51 -1.25 3.48 5.40
C GLY A 51 -0.96 1.97 5.38
N SER A 52 0.09 1.51 6.06
CA SER A 52 0.40 0.09 6.23
C SER A 52 -0.44 -0.60 7.30
N ALA A 53 -1.39 0.10 7.96
CA ALA A 53 -2.39 -0.44 8.89
C ALA A 53 -1.85 -1.36 9.99
N PRO A 54 -0.94 -0.94 10.89
CA PRO A 54 -0.26 -1.85 11.79
C PRO A 54 -1.19 -2.76 12.59
N LEU A 55 -2.22 -2.23 13.21
CA LEU A 55 -3.14 -3.03 14.01
C LEU A 55 -4.05 -3.93 13.15
N SER A 56 -4.48 -3.46 11.98
CA SER A 56 -5.25 -4.30 11.05
C SER A 56 -4.42 -5.46 10.52
N VAL A 57 -3.16 -5.24 10.18
CA VAL A 57 -2.23 -6.32 9.78
C VAL A 57 -2.03 -7.30 10.93
N PHE A 58 -1.81 -6.80 12.15
CA PHE A 58 -1.64 -7.63 13.34
C PHE A 58 -2.88 -8.49 13.62
N MET A 59 -4.08 -7.92 13.53
CA MET A 59 -5.33 -8.61 13.85
C MET A 59 -5.88 -9.48 12.72
N PHE A 60 -5.45 -9.25 11.47
CA PHE A 60 -6.01 -9.89 10.29
C PHE A 60 -4.99 -10.63 9.43
N ASN A 61 -3.98 -9.89 8.93
CA ASN A 61 -3.07 -10.46 7.95
C ASN A 61 -2.17 -11.54 8.59
N PHE A 62 -1.80 -11.39 9.87
CA PHE A 62 -1.03 -12.43 10.55
C PHE A 62 -1.81 -13.72 10.72
N PRO A 63 -3.03 -13.73 11.32
CA PRO A 63 -3.83 -14.94 11.37
C PRO A 63 -4.09 -15.54 10.00
N PHE A 64 -4.37 -14.68 9.00
CA PHE A 64 -4.63 -15.14 7.65
C PHE A 64 -3.38 -15.78 6.99
N ALA A 65 -2.20 -15.22 7.19
CA ALA A 65 -0.95 -15.82 6.74
C ALA A 65 -0.64 -17.14 7.46
N VAL A 66 -1.03 -17.28 8.73
CA VAL A 66 -0.93 -18.53 9.49
C VAL A 66 -1.93 -19.57 8.96
N GLY A 67 -3.22 -19.24 8.95
CA GLY A 67 -4.28 -20.21 8.66
C GLY A 67 -4.38 -20.60 7.19
N ALA A 68 -4.12 -19.66 6.26
CA ALA A 68 -4.29 -19.88 4.83
C ALA A 68 -2.96 -19.91 4.03
N GLY A 69 -1.81 -19.72 4.67
CA GLY A 69 -0.54 -19.53 3.98
C GLY A 69 0.61 -20.40 4.50
N ASN A 70 1.43 -19.80 5.35
CA ASN A 70 2.72 -20.36 5.78
C ASN A 70 2.64 -21.15 7.09
N GLU A 71 1.47 -21.34 7.68
CA GLU A 71 1.33 -22.00 8.98
C GLU A 71 2.20 -21.30 10.05
N LYS A 72 2.89 -22.03 10.90
CA LYS A 72 3.84 -21.44 11.88
C LYS A 72 4.99 -20.65 11.26
N TYR A 73 5.24 -20.78 9.94
CA TYR A 73 6.29 -20.05 9.25
C TYR A 73 5.82 -18.69 8.67
N ALA A 74 4.61 -18.26 8.97
CA ALA A 74 4.12 -16.94 8.57
C ALA A 74 5.11 -15.79 8.93
N PRO A 75 5.78 -15.77 10.11
CA PRO A 75 6.78 -14.75 10.43
C PRO A 75 7.95 -14.70 9.42
N ALA A 76 8.35 -15.83 8.85
CA ALA A 76 9.38 -15.85 7.82
C ALA A 76 8.94 -15.15 6.53
N ALA A 77 7.67 -15.26 6.14
CA ALA A 77 7.12 -14.52 4.98
C ALA A 77 7.16 -13.01 5.21
N PHE A 78 6.83 -12.53 6.43
CA PHE A 78 6.96 -11.11 6.79
C PHE A 78 8.43 -10.66 6.81
N PHE A 79 9.35 -11.47 7.31
CA PHE A 79 10.77 -11.16 7.27
C PHE A 79 11.31 -11.14 5.83
N PHE A 80 10.92 -12.09 5.00
CA PHE A 80 11.27 -12.10 3.57
C PHE A 80 10.77 -10.85 2.87
N ALA A 81 9.49 -10.47 3.08
CA ALA A 81 8.92 -9.24 2.54
C ALA A 81 9.69 -7.99 3.01
N THR A 82 10.10 -7.94 4.29
CA THR A 82 10.94 -6.85 4.84
C THR A 82 12.23 -6.69 4.04
N ILE A 83 12.94 -7.79 3.79
CA ILE A 83 14.20 -7.76 3.03
C ILE A 83 13.96 -7.25 1.61
N VAL A 84 13.02 -7.85 0.90
CA VAL A 84 12.75 -7.52 -0.51
C VAL A 84 12.27 -6.08 -0.67
N LEU A 85 11.31 -5.63 0.14
CA LEU A 85 10.77 -4.28 0.04
C LEU A 85 11.75 -3.21 0.52
N THR A 86 12.66 -3.54 1.45
CA THR A 86 13.79 -2.65 1.78
C THR A 86 14.74 -2.49 0.59
N ILE A 87 15.07 -3.59 -0.11
CA ILE A 87 15.89 -3.52 -1.34
C ILE A 87 15.18 -2.71 -2.42
N PHE A 88 13.87 -2.93 -2.64
CA PHE A 88 13.04 -2.12 -3.52
C PHE A 88 13.11 -0.64 -3.14
N SER A 89 12.95 -0.31 -1.85
CA SER A 89 12.96 1.06 -1.34
C SER A 89 14.26 1.78 -1.65
N VAL A 90 15.41 1.09 -1.56
CA VAL A 90 16.74 1.66 -1.90
C VAL A 90 16.80 2.08 -3.36
N ALA A 91 16.24 1.28 -4.28
CA ALA A 91 16.15 1.65 -5.69
C ALA A 91 15.14 2.78 -5.91
N TYR A 92 13.94 2.65 -5.34
CA TYR A 92 12.81 3.55 -5.48
C TYR A 92 13.15 5.00 -5.12
N VAL A 93 13.83 5.23 -4.01
CA VAL A 93 14.19 6.57 -3.55
C VAL A 93 15.21 7.27 -4.45
N GLN A 94 15.93 6.56 -5.33
CA GLN A 94 16.82 7.21 -6.29
C GLN A 94 16.00 8.06 -7.30
N MET A 95 14.84 7.56 -7.75
CA MET A 95 13.92 8.34 -8.59
C MET A 95 13.32 9.52 -7.83
N ALA A 96 12.89 9.31 -6.58
CA ALA A 96 12.34 10.36 -5.72
C ALA A 96 13.30 11.54 -5.47
N ARG A 97 14.61 11.29 -5.52
CA ARG A 97 15.64 12.34 -5.41
C ARG A 97 15.79 13.17 -6.68
N LYS A 98 15.44 12.61 -7.84
CA LYS A 98 15.58 13.26 -9.14
C LYS A 98 14.29 13.90 -9.64
N LEU A 99 13.15 13.28 -9.36
CA LEU A 99 11.86 13.66 -9.90
C LEU A 99 10.88 13.98 -8.76
N ARG A 100 10.42 15.22 -8.70
CA ARG A 100 9.48 15.71 -7.69
C ARG A 100 8.14 15.99 -8.33
N ALA A 101 7.19 15.11 -8.10
CA ALA A 101 5.83 15.30 -8.58
C ALA A 101 4.83 14.57 -7.67
N ALA A 102 3.61 15.08 -7.54
CA ALA A 102 2.52 14.42 -6.83
C ALA A 102 2.11 13.08 -7.47
N GLY A 103 2.54 12.83 -8.71
CA GLY A 103 2.28 11.56 -9.43
C GLY A 103 3.09 10.35 -8.93
N GLY A 104 4.09 10.55 -8.05
CA GLY A 104 4.86 9.45 -7.46
C GLY A 104 5.34 8.41 -8.48
N MET A 105 4.96 7.12 -8.29
CA MET A 105 5.36 6.03 -9.18
C MET A 105 4.91 6.22 -10.63
N PHE A 106 3.75 6.85 -10.89
CA PHE A 106 3.28 7.18 -12.22
C PHE A 106 4.34 7.99 -13.00
N THR A 107 4.84 9.06 -12.38
CA THR A 107 5.88 9.92 -12.96
C THR A 107 7.17 9.13 -13.19
N TYR A 108 7.58 8.28 -12.23
CA TYR A 108 8.82 7.50 -12.34
C TYR A 108 8.77 6.49 -13.48
N VAL A 109 7.66 5.78 -13.63
CA VAL A 109 7.47 4.83 -14.73
C VAL A 109 7.43 5.55 -16.08
N SER A 110 6.77 6.72 -16.16
CA SER A 110 6.73 7.53 -17.38
C SER A 110 8.11 7.95 -17.85
N HIS A 111 8.99 8.37 -16.95
CA HIS A 111 10.36 8.80 -17.28
C HIS A 111 11.31 7.64 -17.57
N GLY A 112 11.14 6.50 -16.89
CA GLY A 112 11.98 5.31 -17.08
C GLY A 112 11.60 4.49 -18.30
N LEU A 113 10.33 4.08 -18.38
CA LEU A 113 9.80 3.12 -19.35
C LEU A 113 8.90 3.74 -20.43
N GLY A 114 8.60 5.04 -20.33
CA GLY A 114 7.80 5.77 -21.29
C GLY A 114 6.32 5.91 -20.91
N GLN A 115 5.62 6.79 -21.62
CA GLN A 115 4.28 7.26 -21.28
C GLN A 115 3.23 6.14 -21.25
N THR A 116 3.31 5.14 -22.15
CA THR A 116 2.35 4.02 -22.20
C THR A 116 2.32 3.29 -20.85
N LEU A 117 3.49 2.81 -20.35
CA LEU A 117 3.57 2.11 -19.08
C LEU A 117 3.35 3.06 -17.89
N GLY A 118 3.74 4.32 -18.04
CA GLY A 118 3.39 5.36 -17.08
C GLY A 118 1.87 5.49 -16.90
N MET A 119 1.11 5.63 -17.98
CA MET A 119 -0.36 5.72 -17.92
C MET A 119 -0.99 4.46 -17.33
N VAL A 120 -0.49 3.27 -17.68
CA VAL A 120 -0.92 2.00 -17.05
C VAL A 120 -0.69 2.08 -15.54
N SER A 121 0.49 2.51 -15.12
CA SER A 121 0.83 2.62 -13.69
C SER A 121 -0.05 3.66 -12.97
N GLY A 122 -0.21 4.85 -13.53
CA GLY A 122 -1.00 5.92 -12.92
C GLY A 122 -2.47 5.55 -12.75
N LEU A 123 -3.10 5.04 -13.80
CA LEU A 123 -4.52 4.63 -13.75
C LEU A 123 -4.73 3.43 -12.83
N SER A 124 -3.81 2.45 -12.85
CA SER A 124 -3.87 1.29 -11.93
C SER A 124 -3.73 1.72 -10.47
N LEU A 125 -2.83 2.67 -10.15
CA LEU A 125 -2.66 3.17 -8.78
C LEU A 125 -3.86 4.00 -8.32
N ALA A 126 -4.40 4.87 -9.17
CA ALA A 126 -5.60 5.64 -8.84
C ALA A 126 -6.78 4.70 -8.53
N ALA A 127 -6.97 3.64 -9.33
CA ALA A 127 -7.97 2.63 -9.09
C ALA A 127 -7.66 1.83 -7.80
N ALA A 128 -6.43 1.36 -7.62
CA ALA A 128 -6.00 0.57 -6.47
C ALA A 128 -6.28 1.29 -5.15
N TYR A 129 -5.79 2.50 -4.99
CA TYR A 129 -5.99 3.27 -3.75
C TYR A 129 -7.45 3.67 -3.51
N THR A 130 -8.22 3.93 -4.59
CA THR A 130 -9.67 4.18 -4.48
C THR A 130 -10.40 2.94 -3.97
N LEU A 131 -10.07 1.76 -4.50
CA LEU A 131 -10.65 0.49 -4.06
C LEU A 131 -10.21 0.12 -2.64
N PHE A 132 -8.94 0.37 -2.28
CA PHE A 132 -8.48 0.16 -0.90
C PHE A 132 -9.26 0.99 0.11
N GLY A 133 -9.57 2.25 -0.21
CA GLY A 133 -10.43 3.07 0.65
C GLY A 133 -11.78 2.40 0.92
N ALA A 134 -12.45 1.91 -0.13
CA ALA A 134 -13.72 1.20 -0.01
C ALA A 134 -13.59 -0.13 0.75
N SER A 135 -12.55 -0.91 0.46
CA SER A 135 -12.25 -2.18 1.11
C SER A 135 -12.10 -2.00 2.63
N LEU A 136 -11.26 -1.08 3.06
CA LEU A 136 -11.00 -0.82 4.48
C LEU A 136 -12.22 -0.26 5.22
N ILE A 137 -13.09 0.48 4.54
CA ILE A 137 -14.40 0.87 5.09
C ILE A 137 -15.28 -0.37 5.32
N GLY A 138 -15.23 -1.37 4.44
CA GLY A 138 -15.88 -2.67 4.66
C GLY A 138 -15.35 -3.37 5.93
N GLY A 139 -14.04 -3.46 6.08
CA GLY A 139 -13.39 -4.01 7.27
C GLY A 139 -13.74 -3.23 8.54
N PHE A 140 -13.61 -1.91 8.52
CA PHE A 140 -14.05 -1.04 9.61
C PHE A 140 -15.50 -1.32 10.04
N ALA A 141 -16.42 -1.41 9.06
CA ALA A 141 -17.83 -1.64 9.34
C ALA A 141 -18.10 -3.02 9.95
N ALA A 142 -17.40 -4.06 9.48
CA ALA A 142 -17.52 -5.41 10.03
C ALA A 142 -17.02 -5.48 11.48
N PHE A 143 -15.88 -4.84 11.79
CA PHE A 143 -15.37 -4.79 13.16
C PHE A 143 -16.27 -3.98 14.07
N ALA A 144 -16.74 -2.81 13.61
CA ALA A 144 -17.65 -1.98 14.37
C ALA A 144 -18.93 -2.75 14.70
N GLN A 145 -19.51 -3.46 13.73
CA GLN A 145 -20.68 -4.29 13.94
C GLN A 145 -20.45 -5.34 15.04
N ALA A 146 -19.37 -6.12 14.91
CA ALA A 146 -19.09 -7.21 15.84
C ALA A 146 -18.79 -6.69 17.28
N LYS A 147 -17.98 -5.64 17.38
CA LYS A 147 -17.52 -5.13 18.69
C LYS A 147 -18.56 -4.28 19.40
N VAL A 148 -19.35 -3.48 18.69
CA VAL A 148 -20.44 -2.71 19.30
C VAL A 148 -21.55 -3.65 19.80
N ALA A 149 -21.94 -4.64 19.02
CA ALA A 149 -22.92 -5.64 19.46
C ALA A 149 -22.48 -6.36 20.75
N SER A 150 -21.20 -6.81 20.79
CA SER A 150 -20.63 -7.46 21.98
C SER A 150 -20.48 -6.53 23.18
N ALA A 151 -20.12 -5.26 22.96
CA ALA A 151 -19.88 -4.32 24.05
C ALA A 151 -21.17 -3.87 24.75
N PHE A 152 -22.28 -3.82 24.04
CA PHE A 152 -23.58 -3.36 24.55
C PHE A 152 -24.60 -4.50 24.75
N ASP A 153 -24.18 -5.74 24.55
CA ASP A 153 -25.03 -6.94 24.63
C ASP A 153 -26.36 -6.77 23.87
N MET A 154 -26.22 -6.35 22.59
CA MET A 154 -27.35 -6.00 21.73
C MET A 154 -27.27 -6.73 20.40
N ASP A 155 -28.41 -6.85 19.73
CA ASP A 155 -28.46 -7.36 18.36
C ASP A 155 -27.56 -6.54 17.42
N PRO A 156 -26.79 -7.19 16.52
CA PRO A 156 -25.88 -6.49 15.63
C PRO A 156 -26.61 -5.50 14.70
N ILE A 157 -26.31 -4.22 14.82
CA ILE A 157 -26.74 -3.22 13.84
C ILE A 157 -26.08 -3.56 12.51
N ASN A 158 -26.83 -3.50 11.40
CA ASN A 158 -26.31 -3.87 10.09
C ASN A 158 -25.04 -3.04 9.74
N TRP A 159 -24.01 -3.74 9.28
CA TRP A 159 -22.70 -3.18 8.95
C TRP A 159 -22.75 -1.97 8.00
N ILE A 160 -23.80 -1.88 7.15
CA ILE A 160 -23.97 -0.76 6.20
C ILE A 160 -23.96 0.60 6.89
N TRP A 161 -24.57 0.72 8.07
CA TRP A 161 -24.65 2.00 8.79
C TRP A 161 -23.28 2.48 9.27
N TYR A 162 -22.45 1.56 9.72
CA TYR A 162 -21.06 1.84 10.07
C TYR A 162 -20.26 2.22 8.83
N ALA A 163 -20.47 1.52 7.70
CA ALA A 163 -19.81 1.84 6.43
C ALA A 163 -20.16 3.25 5.94
N LEU A 164 -21.44 3.64 6.00
CA LEU A 164 -21.88 4.98 5.64
C LEU A 164 -21.22 6.05 6.53
N LEU A 165 -21.20 5.84 7.83
CA LEU A 165 -20.48 6.71 8.77
C LEU A 165 -19.00 6.82 8.42
N GLY A 166 -18.35 5.69 8.16
CA GLY A 166 -16.95 5.64 7.76
C GLY A 166 -16.65 6.41 6.48
N ILE A 167 -17.50 6.28 5.45
CA ILE A 167 -17.36 7.02 4.18
C ILE A 167 -17.46 8.53 4.42
N VAL A 168 -18.45 8.98 5.22
CA VAL A 168 -18.62 10.40 5.55
C VAL A 168 -17.39 10.93 6.28
N CYS A 169 -16.92 10.23 7.33
CA CYS A 169 -15.75 10.64 8.10
C CYS A 169 -14.47 10.64 7.26
N MET A 170 -14.25 9.62 6.42
CA MET A 170 -13.11 9.53 5.51
C MET A 170 -13.11 10.68 4.50
N SER A 171 -14.27 10.98 3.91
CA SER A 171 -14.43 12.08 2.97
C SER A 171 -14.19 13.43 3.65
N ALA A 172 -14.67 13.63 4.88
CA ALA A 172 -14.40 14.83 5.66
C ALA A 172 -12.89 15.01 5.92
N LEU A 173 -12.17 13.96 6.33
CA LEU A 173 -10.72 14.03 6.52
C LEU A 173 -9.95 14.33 5.23
N GLY A 174 -10.42 13.84 4.08
CA GLY A 174 -9.84 14.15 2.77
C GLY A 174 -10.14 15.57 2.28
N TYR A 175 -11.25 16.15 2.74
CA TYR A 175 -11.68 17.51 2.36
C TYR A 175 -10.88 18.59 3.10
N PHE A 176 -10.55 18.38 4.37
CA PHE A 176 -9.81 19.35 5.17
C PHE A 176 -8.30 19.33 4.86
N ASP A 177 -7.57 20.29 5.43
CA ASP A 177 -6.12 20.41 5.26
C ASP A 177 -5.38 19.14 5.71
N ILE A 178 -4.41 18.69 4.92
CA ILE A 178 -3.66 17.46 5.20
C ILE A 178 -2.95 17.41 6.57
N PRO A 179 -2.41 18.53 7.13
CA PRO A 179 -1.85 18.51 8.47
C PRO A 179 -2.85 18.16 9.57
N ILE A 180 -4.13 18.49 9.39
CA ILE A 180 -5.21 18.15 10.34
C ILE A 180 -5.44 16.63 10.29
N SER A 181 -5.65 16.11 9.08
CA SER A 181 -5.82 14.68 8.84
C SER A 181 -4.62 13.88 9.39
N ALA A 182 -3.39 14.26 9.05
CA ALA A 182 -2.19 13.58 9.50
C ALA A 182 -2.00 13.59 11.02
N LYS A 183 -2.41 14.65 11.73
CA LYS A 183 -2.36 14.69 13.20
C LYS A 183 -3.36 13.74 13.84
N ILE A 184 -4.60 13.69 13.33
CA ILE A 184 -5.63 12.77 13.84
C ILE A 184 -5.19 11.32 13.64
N LEU A 185 -4.74 10.99 12.42
CA LEU A 185 -4.27 9.65 12.08
C LEU A 185 -3.00 9.28 12.87
N GLY A 186 -2.15 10.25 13.20
CA GLY A 186 -0.96 10.04 14.03
C GLY A 186 -1.30 9.63 15.46
N VAL A 187 -2.37 10.15 16.06
CA VAL A 187 -2.84 9.72 17.41
C VAL A 187 -3.29 8.26 17.36
N PHE A 188 -4.09 7.89 16.36
CA PHE A 188 -4.53 6.50 16.19
C PHE A 188 -3.33 5.56 16.00
N LEU A 189 -2.38 5.93 15.14
CA LEU A 189 -1.16 5.15 14.93
C LEU A 189 -0.37 4.91 16.21
N ILE A 190 -0.15 5.95 17.03
CA ILE A 190 0.60 5.78 18.28
C ILE A 190 -0.08 4.77 19.19
N THR A 191 -1.41 4.83 19.31
CA THR A 191 -2.17 3.88 20.13
C THR A 191 -2.04 2.45 19.59
N GLU A 192 -2.14 2.25 18.26
CA GLU A 192 -1.94 0.96 17.63
C GLU A 192 -0.55 0.37 17.93
N LEU A 193 0.49 1.21 17.79
CA LEU A 193 1.87 0.78 18.05
C LEU A 193 2.07 0.37 19.51
N VAL A 194 1.51 1.12 20.46
CA VAL A 194 1.58 0.78 21.89
C VAL A 194 0.94 -0.59 22.16
N ILE A 195 -0.21 -0.88 21.56
CA ILE A 195 -0.90 -2.17 21.71
C ILE A 195 -0.05 -3.31 21.14
N ILE A 196 0.49 -3.15 19.92
CA ILE A 196 1.30 -4.19 19.27
C ILE A 196 2.61 -4.41 20.05
N PHE A 197 3.27 -3.35 20.50
CA PHE A 197 4.48 -3.49 21.32
C PHE A 197 4.19 -4.14 22.68
N ALA A 198 3.09 -3.78 23.35
CA ALA A 198 2.69 -4.40 24.61
C ALA A 198 2.47 -5.92 24.43
N PHE A 199 1.79 -6.33 23.38
CA PHE A 199 1.62 -7.75 23.05
C PHE A 199 2.95 -8.43 22.77
N THR A 200 3.73 -7.87 21.83
CA THR A 200 4.99 -8.47 21.36
C THR A 200 5.99 -8.64 22.51
N ILE A 201 6.18 -7.59 23.31
CA ILE A 201 7.08 -7.62 24.47
C ILE A 201 6.52 -8.56 25.54
N GLY A 202 5.23 -8.50 25.84
CA GLY A 202 4.57 -9.34 26.83
C GLY A 202 4.76 -10.84 26.54
N VAL A 203 4.51 -11.25 25.29
CA VAL A 203 4.72 -12.65 24.87
C VAL A 203 6.18 -13.07 25.01
N PHE A 204 7.13 -12.25 24.55
CA PHE A 204 8.55 -12.62 24.64
C PHE A 204 9.09 -12.61 26.08
N VAL A 205 8.64 -11.69 26.93
CA VAL A 205 9.02 -11.66 28.38
C VAL A 205 8.52 -12.90 29.10
N GLN A 206 7.34 -13.40 28.74
CA GLN A 206 6.80 -14.64 29.31
C GLN A 206 7.40 -15.91 28.69
N GLY A 207 8.18 -15.77 27.62
CA GLY A 207 8.78 -16.92 26.92
C GLY A 207 7.81 -17.63 25.97
N GLY A 208 6.71 -17.00 25.56
CA GLY A 208 5.66 -17.61 24.74
C GLY A 208 4.87 -18.66 25.54
N ASN A 209 4.22 -19.58 24.80
CA ASN A 209 3.64 -20.78 25.40
C ASN A 209 4.53 -21.97 25.05
N ASP A 210 5.05 -22.66 26.05
CA ASP A 210 6.02 -23.76 25.92
C ASP A 210 7.34 -23.40 25.19
N GLY A 211 7.76 -22.12 25.24
CA GLY A 211 9.04 -21.64 24.71
C GLY A 211 8.94 -20.92 23.36
N VAL A 212 9.98 -20.16 23.05
CA VAL A 212 10.10 -19.39 21.81
C VAL A 212 11.09 -20.07 20.87
N SER A 213 10.62 -20.51 19.69
CA SER A 213 11.46 -21.08 18.64
C SER A 213 11.86 -20.00 17.63
N ILE A 214 13.13 -20.01 17.17
CA ILE A 214 13.60 -19.10 16.11
C ILE A 214 13.22 -19.59 14.70
N ALA A 215 12.90 -20.87 14.55
CA ALA A 215 12.61 -21.46 13.22
C ALA A 215 11.51 -20.74 12.45
N PRO A 216 10.41 -20.27 13.08
CA PRO A 216 9.35 -19.55 12.39
C PRO A 216 9.78 -18.27 11.69
N VAL A 217 10.84 -17.60 12.13
CA VAL A 217 11.24 -16.28 11.62
C VAL A 217 12.38 -16.35 10.61
N LEU A 218 13.03 -17.50 10.43
CA LEU A 218 14.17 -17.63 9.51
C LEU A 218 13.70 -17.44 8.05
N PRO A 219 14.28 -16.50 7.28
CA PRO A 219 13.71 -16.04 6.01
C PRO A 219 13.60 -17.14 4.93
N TRP A 220 14.46 -18.16 4.95
CA TRP A 220 14.36 -19.29 4.03
C TRP A 220 13.15 -20.22 4.31
N ASN A 221 12.55 -20.13 5.50
CA ASN A 221 11.32 -20.82 5.84
C ASN A 221 10.06 -20.13 5.27
N ALA A 222 10.19 -18.95 4.67
CA ALA A 222 9.11 -18.27 3.96
C ALA A 222 8.49 -19.10 2.82
N PHE A 223 9.24 -20.08 2.31
CA PHE A 223 8.79 -20.98 1.25
C PHE A 223 8.25 -22.32 1.79
N LYS A 224 7.84 -22.35 3.05
CA LYS A 224 7.20 -23.49 3.72
C LYS A 224 5.76 -23.17 4.08
N GLY A 225 4.96 -24.22 4.32
CA GLY A 225 3.53 -24.14 4.60
C GLY A 225 2.69 -24.62 3.42
N ILE A 226 1.41 -24.90 3.69
CA ILE A 226 0.48 -25.50 2.72
C ILE A 226 0.22 -24.64 1.49
N ALA A 227 0.24 -23.31 1.65
CA ALA A 227 0.06 -22.34 0.58
C ALA A 227 1.02 -21.15 0.76
N PHE A 228 2.32 -21.42 0.91
CA PHE A 228 3.33 -20.42 1.21
C PHE A 228 3.30 -19.21 0.26
N GLY A 229 2.93 -19.42 -1.00
CA GLY A 229 2.83 -18.33 -1.96
C GLY A 229 1.73 -17.33 -1.60
N LEU A 230 0.61 -17.80 -1.04
CA LEU A 230 -0.44 -16.94 -0.52
C LEU A 230 0.06 -16.18 0.72
N GLY A 231 0.73 -16.86 1.65
CA GLY A 231 1.29 -16.18 2.83
C GLY A 231 2.33 -15.12 2.48
N ILE A 232 3.20 -15.36 1.48
CA ILE A 232 4.11 -14.34 0.95
C ILE A 232 3.32 -13.17 0.34
N PHE A 233 2.28 -13.43 -0.45
CA PHE A 233 1.42 -12.38 -1.00
C PHE A 233 0.75 -11.53 0.10
N ILE A 234 0.22 -12.18 1.15
CA ILE A 234 -0.37 -11.49 2.31
C ILE A 234 0.68 -10.64 3.04
N ALA A 235 1.91 -11.15 3.16
CA ALA A 235 3.00 -10.36 3.73
C ALA A 235 3.25 -9.10 2.89
N PHE A 236 3.38 -9.18 1.56
CA PHE A 236 3.53 -8.01 0.70
C PHE A 236 2.34 -7.07 0.74
N TRP A 237 1.11 -7.59 0.80
CA TRP A 237 -0.10 -6.78 1.03
C TRP A 237 0.04 -5.91 2.27
N SER A 238 0.60 -6.44 3.35
CA SER A 238 0.72 -5.77 4.64
C SER A 238 1.60 -4.51 4.60
N TRP A 239 2.42 -4.33 3.57
CA TRP A 239 3.25 -3.13 3.39
C TRP A 239 2.60 -2.04 2.53
N VAL A 240 1.44 -2.28 1.92
CA VAL A 240 0.78 -1.27 1.08
C VAL A 240 0.59 0.03 1.86
N GLY A 241 1.15 1.13 1.33
CA GLY A 241 1.11 2.46 1.95
C GLY A 241 2.49 3.07 2.23
N PHE A 242 3.53 2.27 2.52
CA PHE A 242 4.88 2.81 2.75
C PHE A 242 5.44 3.55 1.53
N GLU A 243 5.04 3.13 0.35
CA GLU A 243 5.46 3.70 -0.93
C GLU A 243 4.76 5.01 -1.29
N ALA A 244 3.77 5.44 -0.51
CA ALA A 244 2.99 6.64 -0.80
C ALA A 244 3.71 7.96 -0.51
N ALA A 245 4.87 7.95 0.17
CA ALA A 245 5.60 9.16 0.54
C ALA A 245 5.87 10.14 -0.63
N PRO A 246 6.27 9.70 -1.84
CA PRO A 246 6.49 10.61 -2.97
C PRO A 246 5.22 11.37 -3.41
N ASN A 247 4.03 10.86 -3.15
CA ASN A 247 2.79 11.56 -3.47
C ASN A 247 2.61 12.87 -2.67
N TYR A 248 3.34 13.00 -1.56
CA TYR A 248 3.39 14.20 -0.73
C TYR A 248 4.59 15.11 -1.04
N ALA A 249 5.31 14.87 -2.13
CA ALA A 249 6.53 15.63 -2.47
C ALA A 249 6.24 17.13 -2.66
N GLU A 250 5.12 17.48 -3.32
CA GLU A 250 4.72 18.89 -3.55
C GLU A 250 4.31 19.59 -2.24
N GLU A 251 3.82 18.86 -1.25
CA GLU A 251 3.35 19.38 0.05
C GLU A 251 4.45 19.36 1.12
N SER A 252 5.58 18.69 0.86
CA SER A 252 6.67 18.50 1.82
C SER A 252 7.55 19.75 1.97
N LYS A 253 7.98 20.04 3.22
CA LYS A 253 8.89 21.16 3.53
C LYS A 253 10.27 20.99 2.91
N ASN A 254 10.78 19.76 2.86
CA ASN A 254 12.09 19.42 2.27
C ASN A 254 12.01 18.05 1.60
N PRO A 255 11.45 17.97 0.39
CA PRO A 255 11.16 16.69 -0.27
C PRO A 255 12.41 15.84 -0.51
N HIS A 256 13.57 16.43 -0.83
CA HIS A 256 14.83 15.69 -1.05
C HIS A 256 15.28 14.85 0.14
N ARG A 257 15.03 15.32 1.35
CA ARG A 257 15.38 14.63 2.59
C ARG A 257 14.20 13.86 3.15
N THR A 258 13.03 14.48 3.16
CA THR A 258 11.81 13.91 3.76
C THR A 258 11.38 12.64 3.07
N ILE A 259 11.27 12.64 1.73
CA ILE A 259 10.72 11.50 0.99
C ILE A 259 11.61 10.24 1.10
N PRO A 260 12.94 10.29 0.85
CA PRO A 260 13.79 9.12 1.01
C PRO A 260 13.79 8.54 2.42
N ILE A 261 13.82 9.40 3.45
CA ILE A 261 13.79 8.95 4.85
C ILE A 261 12.43 8.34 5.18
N ALA A 262 11.33 8.94 4.72
CA ALA A 262 9.99 8.42 4.97
C ALA A 262 9.78 7.05 4.33
N VAL A 263 10.18 6.85 3.06
CA VAL A 263 10.05 5.57 2.36
C VAL A 263 10.87 4.47 3.06
N ILE A 264 12.18 4.68 3.21
CA ILE A 264 13.04 3.64 3.79
C ILE A 264 12.72 3.44 5.27
N GLY A 265 12.51 4.54 6.01
CA GLY A 265 12.22 4.50 7.44
C GLY A 265 10.91 3.80 7.76
N SER A 266 9.82 4.09 7.03
CA SER A 266 8.54 3.40 7.22
C SER A 266 8.64 1.93 6.81
N CYS A 267 9.29 1.62 5.69
CA CYS A 267 9.46 0.25 5.21
C CYS A 267 10.20 -0.62 6.25
N VAL A 268 11.35 -0.16 6.73
CA VAL A 268 12.16 -0.90 7.72
C VAL A 268 11.46 -0.97 9.08
N PHE A 269 10.87 0.14 9.55
CA PHE A 269 10.16 0.17 10.83
C PHE A 269 8.99 -0.82 10.84
N VAL A 270 8.13 -0.76 9.82
CA VAL A 270 7.00 -1.68 9.65
C VAL A 270 7.51 -3.12 9.52
N GLY A 271 8.60 -3.32 8.79
CA GLY A 271 9.21 -4.63 8.61
C GLY A 271 9.68 -5.28 9.90
N VAL A 272 10.39 -4.54 10.73
CA VAL A 272 10.84 -5.02 12.05
C VAL A 272 9.62 -5.28 12.94
N LEU A 273 8.66 -4.35 12.98
CA LEU A 273 7.45 -4.48 13.76
C LEU A 273 6.67 -5.75 13.38
N TYR A 274 6.39 -5.94 12.09
CA TYR A 274 5.58 -7.07 11.62
C TYR A 274 6.29 -8.41 11.80
N THR A 275 7.60 -8.45 11.56
CA THR A 275 8.37 -9.67 11.78
C THR A 275 8.34 -10.08 13.26
N LEU A 276 8.57 -9.15 14.17
CA LEU A 276 8.56 -9.43 15.61
C LEU A 276 7.15 -9.74 16.11
N ALA A 277 6.15 -8.98 15.69
CA ALA A 277 4.77 -9.17 16.15
C ALA A 277 4.16 -10.47 15.62
N SER A 278 4.41 -10.85 14.35
CA SER A 278 3.95 -12.14 13.82
C SER A 278 4.67 -13.32 14.48
N TRP A 279 5.96 -13.16 14.82
CA TRP A 279 6.68 -14.16 15.58
C TRP A 279 6.14 -14.32 17.00
N ALA A 280 5.83 -13.22 17.68
CA ALA A 280 5.16 -13.27 18.98
C ALA A 280 3.77 -13.93 18.87
N SER A 281 2.98 -13.60 17.82
CA SER A 281 1.67 -14.22 17.59
C SER A 281 1.75 -15.75 17.47
N VAL A 282 2.68 -16.27 16.69
CA VAL A 282 2.87 -17.74 16.57
C VAL A 282 3.39 -18.32 17.87
N SER A 283 4.38 -17.67 18.51
CA SER A 283 4.99 -18.14 19.76
C SER A 283 4.02 -18.14 20.95
N SER A 284 2.96 -17.32 20.90
CA SER A 284 1.94 -17.28 21.95
C SER A 284 1.10 -18.56 22.00
N TYR A 285 1.05 -19.34 20.93
CA TYR A 285 0.39 -20.65 20.89
C TYR A 285 1.34 -21.82 21.17
N GLY A 286 2.64 -21.65 20.92
CA GLY A 286 3.66 -22.66 21.16
C GLY A 286 4.60 -22.88 19.97
N PRO A 287 5.66 -23.71 20.15
CA PRO A 287 6.73 -23.86 19.17
C PRO A 287 6.38 -24.76 17.96
N ALA A 288 5.35 -25.60 18.06
CA ALA A 288 4.92 -26.48 17.00
C ALA A 288 3.90 -25.76 16.06
N ASN A 289 2.91 -26.47 15.55
CA ASN A 289 1.92 -25.89 14.61
C ASN A 289 0.62 -25.46 15.30
N GLN A 290 0.62 -25.32 16.62
CA GLN A 290 -0.58 -25.03 17.42
C GLN A 290 -1.34 -23.77 16.99
N ALA A 291 -0.62 -22.75 16.52
CA ALA A 291 -1.24 -21.54 15.97
C ALA A 291 -2.08 -21.82 14.71
N PHE A 292 -1.58 -22.68 13.81
CA PHE A 292 -2.31 -23.13 12.63
C PHE A 292 -3.47 -24.07 13.02
N ASP A 293 -3.19 -25.03 13.91
CA ASP A 293 -4.19 -26.00 14.37
C ASP A 293 -5.37 -25.30 15.06
N ALA A 294 -5.11 -24.22 15.83
CA ALA A 294 -6.15 -23.41 16.46
C ALA A 294 -7.12 -22.79 15.43
N LEU A 295 -6.59 -22.24 14.33
CA LEU A 295 -7.41 -21.65 13.27
C LEU A 295 -8.15 -22.70 12.44
N THR A 296 -7.52 -23.86 12.17
CA THR A 296 -8.13 -24.92 11.34
C THR A 296 -9.17 -25.75 12.09
N ASN A 297 -8.98 -25.94 13.39
CA ASN A 297 -9.92 -26.66 14.25
C ASN A 297 -11.04 -25.74 14.79
N GLY A 298 -10.85 -24.42 14.71
CA GLY A 298 -11.78 -23.42 15.26
C GLY A 298 -11.72 -23.32 16.78
N SER A 299 -10.76 -23.99 17.44
CA SER A 299 -10.55 -23.94 18.90
C SER A 299 -9.12 -24.30 19.28
N THR A 300 -8.74 -23.97 20.52
CA THR A 300 -7.45 -24.34 21.08
C THR A 300 -7.60 -24.78 22.54
N THR A 301 -6.74 -25.71 22.97
CA THR A 301 -6.62 -26.14 24.36
C THR A 301 -5.34 -25.68 25.05
N VAL A 302 -4.55 -24.91 24.34
CA VAL A 302 -3.18 -24.50 24.75
C VAL A 302 -3.18 -23.68 26.05
N PHE A 303 -4.27 -23.00 26.37
CA PHE A 303 -4.41 -22.13 27.56
C PHE A 303 -5.20 -22.78 28.72
N GLY A 304 -5.29 -24.11 28.77
CA GLY A 304 -5.88 -24.83 29.91
C GLY A 304 -7.38 -25.09 29.83
N GLY A 305 -7.99 -24.99 28.63
CA GLY A 305 -9.38 -25.29 28.37
C GLY A 305 -9.66 -25.19 26.88
N GLU A 306 -10.79 -25.68 26.40
CA GLU A 306 -11.17 -25.49 25.00
C GLU A 306 -11.69 -24.07 24.79
N ILE A 307 -10.95 -23.25 24.07
CA ILE A 307 -11.27 -21.85 23.76
C ILE A 307 -11.54 -21.74 22.25
N PRO A 308 -12.73 -21.23 21.82
CA PRO A 308 -13.00 -20.97 20.41
C PRO A 308 -12.03 -19.95 19.81
N ILE A 309 -11.47 -20.27 18.65
CA ILE A 309 -10.55 -19.42 17.91
C ILE A 309 -11.08 -19.17 16.50
N ASP A 310 -11.09 -17.91 16.12
CA ASP A 310 -11.34 -17.44 14.77
C ASP A 310 -10.28 -16.40 14.37
N TYR A 311 -10.35 -15.92 13.13
CA TYR A 311 -9.40 -14.91 12.64
C TYR A 311 -9.49 -13.57 13.38
N LEU A 312 -10.64 -13.25 14.01
CA LEU A 312 -10.86 -11.98 14.71
C LEU A 312 -10.31 -11.99 16.14
N ASN A 313 -10.29 -13.16 16.78
CA ASN A 313 -9.85 -13.30 18.17
C ASN A 313 -8.47 -13.97 18.30
N PHE A 314 -7.85 -14.39 17.19
CA PHE A 314 -6.57 -15.11 17.18
C PHE A 314 -5.48 -14.47 18.06
N ASN A 315 -5.30 -13.16 18.01
CA ASN A 315 -4.34 -12.45 18.87
C ASN A 315 -4.96 -11.93 20.18
N VAL A 316 -6.29 -11.85 20.26
CA VAL A 316 -7.01 -11.39 21.46
C VAL A 316 -6.95 -12.44 22.57
N VAL A 317 -7.14 -13.71 22.20
CA VAL A 317 -7.11 -14.81 23.19
C VAL A 317 -5.73 -14.89 23.87
N PRO A 318 -4.60 -15.03 23.16
CA PRO A 318 -3.29 -15.02 23.82
C PRO A 318 -2.99 -13.74 24.60
N ALA A 319 -3.49 -12.57 24.13
CA ALA A 319 -3.34 -11.34 24.89
C ALA A 319 -4.03 -11.42 26.26
N ASN A 320 -5.25 -11.97 26.30
CA ASN A 320 -6.01 -12.15 27.54
C ASN A 320 -5.32 -13.16 28.47
N GLU A 321 -4.90 -14.29 27.94
CA GLU A 321 -4.38 -15.42 28.73
C GLU A 321 -2.94 -15.18 29.21
N LEU A 322 -2.08 -14.63 28.37
CA LEU A 322 -0.67 -14.44 28.70
C LEU A 322 -0.37 -13.09 29.36
N ILE A 323 -1.09 -12.02 29.01
CA ILE A 323 -0.72 -10.66 29.43
C ILE A 323 -1.78 -10.05 30.34
N GLY A 324 -3.05 -10.19 29.96
CA GLY A 324 -4.19 -9.73 30.73
C GLY A 324 -5.33 -9.21 29.84
N THR A 325 -6.54 -9.32 30.36
CA THR A 325 -7.79 -9.00 29.65
C THR A 325 -7.87 -7.54 29.18
N TRP A 326 -7.17 -6.62 29.85
CA TRP A 326 -7.09 -5.21 29.45
C TRP A 326 -6.51 -5.04 28.04
N LEU A 327 -5.50 -5.85 27.68
CA LEU A 327 -4.85 -5.75 26.37
C LEU A 327 -5.78 -6.26 25.24
N GLY A 328 -6.44 -7.40 25.45
CA GLY A 328 -7.42 -7.91 24.50
C GLY A 328 -8.62 -6.97 24.31
N GLN A 329 -9.06 -6.29 25.36
CA GLN A 329 -10.08 -5.25 25.27
C GLN A 329 -9.59 -4.05 24.45
N LEU A 330 -8.37 -3.56 24.66
CA LEU A 330 -7.79 -2.49 23.85
C LEU A 330 -7.67 -2.91 22.38
N MET A 331 -7.17 -4.11 22.09
CA MET A 331 -7.12 -4.64 20.72
C MET A 331 -8.50 -4.62 20.06
N SER A 332 -9.51 -5.09 20.77
CA SER A 332 -10.89 -5.20 20.27
C SER A 332 -11.53 -3.83 19.98
N VAL A 333 -11.17 -2.80 20.72
CA VAL A 333 -11.68 -1.43 20.49
C VAL A 333 -10.88 -0.72 19.40
N PHE A 334 -9.55 -0.77 19.50
CA PHE A 334 -8.69 0.04 18.62
C PHE A 334 -8.52 -0.54 17.22
N ILE A 335 -8.89 -1.80 16.96
CA ILE A 335 -8.97 -2.33 15.60
C ILE A 335 -9.96 -1.53 14.73
N ILE A 336 -11.06 -1.03 15.33
CA ILE A 336 -12.04 -0.21 14.62
C ILE A 336 -11.40 1.10 14.16
N THR A 337 -10.71 1.80 15.07
CA THR A 337 -10.04 3.07 14.74
C THR A 337 -8.85 2.85 13.79
N GLY A 338 -8.15 1.73 13.92
CA GLY A 338 -7.03 1.35 13.06
C GLY A 338 -7.45 1.11 11.62
N ALA A 339 -8.49 0.31 11.40
CA ALA A 339 -9.04 0.07 10.06
C ALA A 339 -9.51 1.39 9.41
N PHE A 340 -10.19 2.26 10.17
CA PHE A 340 -10.59 3.57 9.70
C PHE A 340 -9.40 4.48 9.38
N ALA A 341 -8.38 4.51 10.24
CA ALA A 341 -7.19 5.33 10.04
C ALA A 341 -6.43 4.93 8.76
N CYS A 342 -6.30 3.63 8.52
CA CYS A 342 -5.73 3.12 7.29
C CYS A 342 -6.56 3.51 6.06
N ALA A 343 -7.89 3.34 6.11
CA ALA A 343 -8.79 3.75 5.03
C ALA A 343 -8.56 5.23 4.68
N ALA A 344 -8.52 6.11 5.67
CA ALA A 344 -8.31 7.53 5.47
C ALA A 344 -6.89 7.85 4.92
N ALA A 345 -5.85 7.16 5.38
CA ALA A 345 -4.47 7.36 4.92
C ALA A 345 -4.30 6.95 3.46
N LEU A 346 -4.79 5.76 3.07
CA LEU A 346 -4.73 5.26 1.69
C LEU A 346 -5.64 6.07 0.76
N ASN A 347 -6.82 6.47 1.22
CA ASN A 347 -7.67 7.41 0.48
C ASN A 347 -6.93 8.71 0.18
N ASN A 348 -6.22 9.29 1.17
CA ASN A 348 -5.41 10.49 0.97
C ASN A 348 -4.29 10.29 -0.07
N ALA A 349 -3.66 9.12 -0.12
CA ALA A 349 -2.69 8.79 -1.17
C ALA A 349 -3.36 8.69 -2.55
N GLY A 350 -4.50 8.01 -2.63
CA GLY A 350 -5.29 7.85 -3.85
C GLY A 350 -5.78 9.17 -4.44
N LEU A 351 -6.14 10.13 -3.57
CA LEU A 351 -6.53 11.47 -3.98
C LEU A 351 -5.44 12.18 -4.79
N ARG A 352 -4.15 11.98 -4.47
CA ARG A 352 -3.04 12.60 -5.19
C ARG A 352 -2.82 11.97 -6.57
N TYR A 353 -3.00 10.66 -6.70
CA TYR A 353 -2.98 10.01 -8.02
C TYR A 353 -4.13 10.49 -8.89
N THR A 354 -5.35 10.49 -8.37
CA THR A 354 -6.54 10.97 -9.08
C THR A 354 -6.41 12.43 -9.48
N TYR A 355 -5.89 13.28 -8.59
CA TYR A 355 -5.61 14.69 -8.82
C TYR A 355 -4.55 14.89 -9.92
N SER A 356 -3.42 14.18 -9.83
CA SER A 356 -2.33 14.28 -10.82
C SER A 356 -2.82 13.90 -12.22
N LEU A 357 -3.52 12.77 -12.34
CA LEU A 357 -4.09 12.33 -13.62
C LEU A 357 -5.17 13.29 -14.15
N GLY A 358 -5.97 13.88 -13.27
CA GLY A 358 -6.95 14.92 -13.64
C GLY A 358 -6.28 16.20 -14.14
N ARG A 359 -5.22 16.66 -13.46
CA ARG A 359 -4.42 17.83 -13.85
C ARG A 359 -3.75 17.65 -15.22
N GLU A 360 -3.25 16.45 -15.50
CA GLU A 360 -2.69 16.10 -16.80
C GLU A 360 -3.75 15.81 -17.88
N GLY A 361 -5.02 15.82 -17.49
CA GLY A 361 -6.15 15.56 -18.40
C GLY A 361 -6.30 14.10 -18.83
N LEU A 362 -5.61 13.16 -18.19
CA LEU A 362 -5.78 11.71 -18.40
C LEU A 362 -7.08 11.19 -17.79
N LEU A 363 -7.55 11.84 -16.73
CA LEU A 363 -8.90 11.76 -16.17
C LEU A 363 -9.64 13.09 -16.39
N PRO A 364 -10.95 13.16 -16.13
CA PRO A 364 -11.70 14.42 -16.24
C PRO A 364 -11.01 15.57 -15.50
N LYS A 365 -10.80 16.71 -16.15
CA LYS A 365 -10.08 17.88 -15.60
C LYS A 365 -10.64 18.36 -14.26
N ALA A 366 -11.93 18.14 -14.00
CA ALA A 366 -12.56 18.48 -12.72
C ALA A 366 -11.87 17.80 -11.52
N LEU A 367 -11.33 16.58 -11.69
CA LEU A 367 -10.62 15.85 -10.63
C LEU A 367 -9.27 16.49 -10.25
N GLY A 368 -8.70 17.29 -11.15
CA GLY A 368 -7.50 18.07 -10.91
C GLY A 368 -7.73 19.43 -10.23
N ARG A 369 -8.97 19.76 -9.80
CA ARG A 369 -9.28 21.03 -9.13
C ARG A 369 -9.04 20.96 -7.64
N THR A 370 -8.45 22.03 -7.08
CA THR A 370 -8.24 22.19 -5.65
C THR A 370 -9.30 23.08 -5.00
N HIS A 371 -9.59 22.84 -3.72
CA HIS A 371 -10.48 23.71 -2.95
C HIS A 371 -9.83 25.09 -2.71
N PRO A 372 -10.55 26.23 -2.92
CA PRO A 372 -9.93 27.55 -2.82
C PRO A 372 -9.27 27.83 -1.46
N LYS A 373 -9.88 27.39 -0.35
CA LYS A 373 -9.39 27.61 1.02
C LYS A 373 -8.43 26.51 1.49
N HIS A 374 -8.81 25.25 1.36
CA HIS A 374 -8.07 24.11 1.93
C HIS A 374 -6.96 23.61 1.02
N LYS A 375 -6.97 23.97 -0.27
CA LYS A 375 -6.00 23.51 -1.27
C LYS A 375 -5.91 21.98 -1.36
N THR A 376 -7.02 21.30 -1.08
CA THR A 376 -7.18 19.84 -1.20
C THR A 376 -7.98 19.51 -2.47
N PRO A 377 -7.81 18.31 -3.07
CA PRO A 377 -8.49 17.93 -4.31
C PRO A 377 -9.96 17.51 -4.04
N HIS A 378 -10.83 18.46 -3.67
CA HIS A 378 -12.19 18.23 -3.18
C HIS A 378 -13.10 17.45 -4.14
N VAL A 379 -12.97 17.66 -5.45
CA VAL A 379 -13.75 16.89 -6.45
C VAL A 379 -13.34 15.41 -6.43
N ALA A 380 -12.05 15.13 -6.34
CA ALA A 380 -11.56 13.77 -6.21
C ALA A 380 -12.04 13.10 -4.90
N VAL A 381 -12.09 13.86 -3.79
CA VAL A 381 -12.65 13.38 -2.50
C VAL A 381 -14.08 12.88 -2.65
N PHE A 382 -14.97 13.70 -3.21
CA PHE A 382 -16.36 13.31 -3.40
C PHE A 382 -16.51 12.16 -4.41
N THR A 383 -15.68 12.12 -5.45
CA THR A 383 -15.68 11.02 -6.43
C THR A 383 -15.29 9.71 -5.78
N GLN A 384 -14.22 9.67 -4.98
CA GLN A 384 -13.79 8.46 -4.27
C GLN A 384 -14.83 8.03 -3.22
N GLY A 385 -15.42 8.98 -2.49
CA GLY A 385 -16.52 8.71 -1.57
C GLY A 385 -17.74 8.09 -2.27
N ALA A 386 -18.11 8.60 -3.45
CA ALA A 386 -19.21 8.05 -4.25
C ALA A 386 -18.90 6.63 -4.78
N ILE A 387 -17.65 6.37 -5.19
CA ILE A 387 -17.22 5.03 -5.61
C ILE A 387 -17.27 4.05 -4.42
N ALA A 388 -16.77 4.47 -3.26
CA ALA A 388 -16.83 3.65 -2.04
C ALA A 388 -18.28 3.34 -1.64
N LEU A 389 -19.16 4.34 -1.72
CA LEU A 389 -20.59 4.17 -1.47
C LEU A 389 -21.22 3.17 -2.45
N ALA A 390 -20.93 3.30 -3.74
CA ALA A 390 -21.46 2.39 -4.75
C ALA A 390 -21.02 0.93 -4.50
N ILE A 391 -19.73 0.71 -4.20
CA ILE A 391 -19.20 -0.63 -3.89
C ILE A 391 -19.92 -1.21 -2.66
N VAL A 392 -19.98 -0.46 -1.56
CA VAL A 392 -20.61 -0.91 -0.32
C VAL A 392 -22.10 -1.25 -0.54
N LEU A 393 -22.83 -0.45 -1.32
CA LEU A 393 -24.22 -0.71 -1.66
C LEU A 393 -24.38 -1.96 -2.55
N ILE A 394 -23.52 -2.12 -3.57
CA ILE A 394 -23.54 -3.30 -4.44
C ILE A 394 -23.37 -4.58 -3.60
N PHE A 395 -22.36 -4.63 -2.73
CA PHE A 395 -22.13 -5.78 -1.86
C PHE A 395 -23.29 -6.01 -0.90
N ARG A 396 -23.83 -4.94 -0.31
CA ARG A 396 -24.98 -5.04 0.61
C ARG A 396 -26.22 -5.63 -0.08
N PHE A 397 -26.54 -5.18 -1.29
CA PHE A 397 -27.71 -5.69 -2.03
C PHE A 397 -27.46 -7.06 -2.64
N ALA A 398 -26.22 -7.45 -2.88
CA ALA A 398 -25.84 -8.80 -3.28
C ALA A 398 -25.84 -9.81 -2.10
N GLY A 399 -26.13 -9.37 -0.87
CA GLY A 399 -26.20 -10.23 0.30
C GLY A 399 -24.85 -10.48 1.00
N HIS A 400 -23.79 -9.75 0.61
CA HIS A 400 -22.45 -9.89 1.16
C HIS A 400 -22.24 -9.08 2.45
N THR A 401 -21.18 -9.41 3.18
CA THR A 401 -20.78 -8.78 4.44
C THR A 401 -19.73 -7.67 4.22
N GLY A 402 -19.44 -6.91 5.26
CA GLY A 402 -18.34 -5.93 5.22
C GLY A 402 -16.96 -6.60 5.07
N LEU A 403 -16.80 -7.85 5.54
CA LEU A 403 -15.57 -8.63 5.36
C LEU A 403 -15.34 -9.03 3.91
N ASP A 404 -16.40 -9.39 3.18
CA ASP A 404 -16.30 -9.71 1.75
C ASP A 404 -15.83 -8.47 0.96
N VAL A 405 -16.36 -7.28 1.30
CA VAL A 405 -15.86 -6.01 0.73
C VAL A 405 -14.37 -5.84 1.02
N TYR A 406 -13.96 -6.11 2.28
CA TYR A 406 -12.56 -5.98 2.67
C TYR A 406 -11.64 -6.87 1.83
N TYR A 407 -11.90 -8.18 1.80
CA TYR A 407 -10.99 -9.12 1.15
C TYR A 407 -10.99 -9.02 -0.37
N TRP A 408 -12.15 -9.07 -1.01
CA TRP A 408 -12.21 -9.17 -2.47
C TRP A 408 -11.74 -7.89 -3.16
N ILE A 409 -12.06 -6.74 -2.57
CA ILE A 409 -11.67 -5.46 -3.15
C ILE A 409 -10.20 -5.15 -2.87
N ALA A 410 -9.68 -5.48 -1.67
CA ALA A 410 -8.27 -5.26 -1.35
C ALA A 410 -7.33 -6.07 -2.24
N VAL A 411 -7.63 -7.35 -2.50
CA VAL A 411 -6.81 -8.22 -3.36
C VAL A 411 -6.55 -7.57 -4.72
N GLN A 412 -7.56 -6.94 -5.34
CA GLN A 412 -7.40 -6.24 -6.61
C GLN A 412 -6.41 -5.08 -6.50
N GLY A 413 -6.57 -4.27 -5.46
CA GLY A 413 -5.66 -3.15 -5.19
C GLY A 413 -4.22 -3.60 -4.98
N VAL A 414 -4.01 -4.70 -4.23
CA VAL A 414 -2.67 -5.27 -3.98
C VAL A 414 -2.01 -5.74 -5.28
N ILE A 415 -2.74 -6.48 -6.12
CA ILE A 415 -2.23 -6.94 -7.42
C ILE A 415 -1.73 -5.76 -8.25
N TRP A 416 -2.52 -4.70 -8.36
CA TRP A 416 -2.13 -3.53 -9.15
C TRP A 416 -0.97 -2.75 -8.55
N ILE A 417 -0.91 -2.62 -7.23
CA ILE A 417 0.20 -1.95 -6.54
C ILE A 417 1.49 -2.73 -6.74
N ILE A 418 1.51 -4.05 -6.55
CA ILE A 418 2.70 -4.88 -6.76
C ILE A 418 3.15 -4.82 -8.23
N LEU A 419 2.22 -4.85 -9.19
CA LEU A 419 2.54 -4.67 -10.60
C LEU A 419 3.25 -3.33 -10.86
N VAL A 420 2.72 -2.24 -10.30
CA VAL A 420 3.31 -0.92 -10.49
C VAL A 420 4.63 -0.77 -9.74
N GLN A 421 4.78 -1.38 -8.57
CA GLN A 421 6.07 -1.43 -7.87
C GLN A 421 7.12 -2.19 -8.70
N ALA A 422 6.74 -3.30 -9.36
CA ALA A 422 7.63 -4.01 -10.28
C ALA A 422 8.05 -3.12 -11.47
N LEU A 423 7.08 -2.47 -12.13
CA LEU A 423 7.35 -1.52 -13.21
C LEU A 423 8.23 -0.35 -12.75
N THR A 424 8.00 0.15 -11.53
CA THR A 424 8.81 1.23 -10.93
C THR A 424 10.26 0.76 -10.72
N SER A 425 10.46 -0.44 -10.21
CA SER A 425 11.81 -1.03 -10.08
C SER A 425 12.54 -1.07 -11.41
N LEU A 426 11.87 -1.58 -12.45
CA LEU A 426 12.45 -1.63 -13.80
C LEU A 426 12.69 -0.23 -14.36
N SER A 427 11.83 0.76 -14.04
CA SER A 427 11.98 2.15 -14.47
C SER A 427 13.20 2.81 -13.86
N VAL A 428 13.57 2.50 -12.62
CA VAL A 428 14.81 2.98 -12.00
C VAL A 428 16.01 2.59 -12.84
N TRP A 429 16.15 1.29 -13.15
CA TRP A 429 17.26 0.82 -13.98
C TRP A 429 17.26 1.48 -15.37
N ALA A 430 16.10 1.56 -16.04
CA ALA A 430 15.97 2.12 -17.38
C ALA A 430 16.28 3.62 -17.42
N TYR A 431 15.87 4.39 -16.40
CA TYR A 431 16.13 5.82 -16.28
C TYR A 431 17.61 6.11 -16.06
N PHE A 432 18.20 5.48 -15.02
CA PHE A 432 19.60 5.75 -14.67
C PHE A 432 20.58 5.28 -15.75
N ARG A 433 20.24 4.25 -16.53
CA ARG A 433 21.05 3.82 -17.68
C ARG A 433 21.23 4.89 -18.76
N LYS A 434 20.33 5.88 -18.84
CA LYS A 434 20.40 6.99 -19.79
C LYS A 434 21.23 8.17 -19.28
N LEU A 435 21.53 8.22 -17.98
CA LEU A 435 22.29 9.30 -17.34
C LEU A 435 23.80 9.06 -17.45
N PRO A 436 24.67 10.09 -17.20
CA PRO A 436 26.11 9.92 -17.08
C PRO A 436 26.52 8.88 -16.04
N ALA A 437 27.70 8.27 -16.21
CA ALA A 437 28.17 7.20 -15.33
C ALA A 437 28.32 7.63 -13.86
N GLU A 438 28.64 8.90 -13.63
CA GLU A 438 28.80 9.52 -12.31
C GLU A 438 27.51 9.54 -11.47
N GLU A 439 26.36 9.58 -12.15
CA GLU A 439 25.04 9.58 -11.51
C GLU A 439 24.48 8.16 -11.30
N ARG A 440 25.15 7.14 -11.79
CA ARG A 440 24.74 5.73 -11.68
C ARG A 440 25.35 5.09 -10.45
N SER A 441 24.60 4.22 -9.80
CA SER A 441 25.14 3.34 -8.78
C SER A 441 24.81 1.90 -9.16
N PHE A 442 25.84 1.09 -9.40
CA PHE A 442 25.65 -0.33 -9.75
C PHE A 442 24.74 -1.04 -8.74
N TRP A 443 24.96 -0.83 -7.45
CA TRP A 443 24.14 -1.46 -6.41
C TRP A 443 22.74 -0.86 -6.32
N LYS A 444 22.61 0.47 -6.17
CA LYS A 444 21.32 1.11 -5.88
C LYS A 444 20.41 1.19 -7.10
N THR A 445 20.95 1.45 -8.31
CA THR A 445 20.16 1.69 -9.51
C THR A 445 20.11 0.53 -10.48
N THR A 446 20.91 -0.54 -10.25
CA THR A 446 20.89 -1.74 -11.09
C THR A 446 20.54 -2.97 -10.26
N VAL A 447 21.38 -3.38 -9.30
CA VAL A 447 21.16 -4.63 -8.56
C VAL A 447 19.86 -4.57 -7.75
N CYS A 448 19.67 -3.53 -6.92
CA CYS A 448 18.43 -3.38 -6.14
C CYS A 448 17.18 -3.25 -7.02
N ALA A 449 17.29 -2.58 -8.17
CA ALA A 449 16.19 -2.44 -9.12
C ALA A 449 15.78 -3.80 -9.71
N TRP A 450 16.75 -4.63 -10.15
CA TRP A 450 16.44 -5.94 -10.69
C TRP A 450 15.94 -6.94 -9.64
N ILE A 451 16.52 -6.93 -8.43
CA ILE A 451 16.01 -7.77 -7.33
C ILE A 451 14.57 -7.38 -7.01
N GLY A 452 14.28 -6.07 -6.87
CA GLY A 452 12.94 -5.58 -6.62
C GLY A 452 11.95 -5.98 -7.71
N PHE A 453 12.33 -5.86 -8.98
CA PHE A 453 11.50 -6.28 -10.12
C PHE A 453 11.19 -7.77 -10.10
N LEU A 454 12.23 -8.62 -10.03
CA LEU A 454 12.06 -10.06 -10.11
C LEU A 454 11.29 -10.62 -8.91
N ALA A 455 11.56 -10.10 -7.71
CA ALA A 455 10.86 -10.55 -6.51
C ALA A 455 9.37 -10.19 -6.56
N GLN A 456 9.03 -8.99 -7.02
CA GLN A 456 7.62 -8.59 -7.13
C GLN A 456 6.89 -9.34 -8.26
N MET A 457 7.56 -9.65 -9.37
CA MET A 457 7.01 -10.55 -10.39
C MET A 457 6.78 -11.97 -9.85
N LEU A 458 7.70 -12.47 -9.01
CA LEU A 458 7.50 -13.74 -8.31
C LEU A 458 6.27 -13.68 -7.39
N VAL A 459 6.10 -12.60 -6.62
CA VAL A 459 4.93 -12.44 -5.73
C VAL A 459 3.63 -12.39 -6.52
N LEU A 460 3.59 -11.70 -7.66
CA LEU A 460 2.44 -11.71 -8.55
C LEU A 460 2.15 -13.11 -9.10
N TYR A 461 3.17 -13.83 -9.54
CA TYR A 461 3.01 -15.21 -9.98
C TYR A 461 2.44 -16.09 -8.86
N LEU A 462 3.00 -16.00 -7.64
CA LEU A 462 2.51 -16.75 -6.49
C LEU A 462 1.06 -16.36 -6.12
N CYS A 463 0.72 -15.08 -6.19
CA CYS A 463 -0.66 -14.63 -6.01
C CYS A 463 -1.61 -15.34 -6.99
N TYR A 464 -1.32 -15.28 -8.29
CA TYR A 464 -2.18 -15.91 -9.29
C TYR A 464 -2.24 -17.44 -9.16
N LYS A 465 -1.16 -18.07 -8.74
CA LYS A 465 -1.12 -19.52 -8.48
C LYS A 465 -2.05 -19.96 -7.36
N TYR A 466 -2.24 -19.13 -6.33
CA TYR A 466 -3.07 -19.45 -5.16
C TYR A 466 -4.37 -18.63 -5.11
N LEU A 467 -4.71 -17.90 -6.18
CA LEU A 467 -5.84 -16.97 -6.19
C LEU A 467 -7.19 -17.69 -6.15
N SER A 468 -7.27 -18.93 -6.65
CA SER A 468 -8.46 -19.77 -6.55
C SER A 468 -8.92 -19.98 -5.11
N SER A 469 -7.97 -20.10 -4.19
CA SER A 469 -8.24 -20.25 -2.75
C SER A 469 -8.92 -19.02 -2.16
N LEU A 470 -8.64 -17.82 -2.70
CA LEU A 470 -9.28 -16.56 -2.30
C LEU A 470 -10.63 -16.34 -2.98
N ALA A 471 -10.80 -16.87 -4.20
CA ALA A 471 -12.00 -16.68 -5.02
C ALA A 471 -13.21 -17.46 -4.50
N ALA A 472 -13.00 -18.51 -3.71
CA ALA A 472 -14.07 -19.34 -3.17
C ALA A 472 -14.92 -18.64 -2.08
N GLY A 473 -14.55 -17.43 -1.66
CA GLY A 473 -15.39 -16.53 -0.85
C GLY A 473 -15.50 -16.88 0.63
N ASP A 474 -15.14 -18.10 1.03
CA ASP A 474 -15.17 -18.53 2.42
C ASP A 474 -13.76 -18.63 2.99
N VAL A 475 -13.45 -17.77 3.95
CA VAL A 475 -12.21 -17.84 4.75
C VAL A 475 -12.08 -19.18 5.48
N TRP A 476 -13.15 -19.94 5.58
CA TRP A 476 -13.27 -21.30 6.15
C TRP A 476 -12.65 -22.40 5.29
N TYR A 477 -12.17 -22.12 4.09
CA TYR A 477 -11.64 -23.08 3.14
C TYR A 477 -10.22 -23.59 3.42
N VAL A 478 -9.70 -23.37 4.59
CA VAL A 478 -8.42 -23.98 5.00
C VAL A 478 -8.45 -25.51 4.91
N LYS A 479 -9.62 -26.14 5.07
CA LYS A 479 -9.77 -27.61 4.92
C LYS A 479 -9.59 -28.11 3.48
N GLU A 480 -9.87 -27.31 2.47
CA GLU A 480 -9.73 -27.69 1.06
C GLU A 480 -8.40 -27.23 0.43
N LEU A 481 -7.66 -26.33 1.08
CA LEU A 481 -6.31 -25.94 0.65
C LEU A 481 -5.33 -27.12 0.55
N GLY A 482 -5.57 -28.22 1.27
CA GLY A 482 -4.83 -29.47 1.15
C GLY A 482 -5.05 -30.24 -0.17
N GLN A 483 -6.02 -29.84 -1.00
CA GLN A 483 -6.31 -30.43 -2.30
C GLN A 483 -5.83 -29.59 -3.48
N ILE A 484 -5.24 -28.41 -3.25
CA ILE A 484 -4.59 -27.61 -4.29
C ILE A 484 -3.36 -28.37 -4.76
N GLY A 485 -3.51 -28.98 -5.91
CA GLY A 485 -2.68 -29.96 -6.61
C GLY A 485 -1.18 -30.02 -6.35
N PRO A 486 -0.54 -31.08 -6.80
CA PRO A 486 0.85 -31.32 -6.47
C PRO A 486 1.74 -30.23 -7.05
N TRP A 487 2.72 -29.85 -6.30
CA TRP A 487 3.83 -29.00 -6.65
C TRP A 487 4.50 -29.49 -7.94
N GLY A 488 4.05 -29.11 -9.12
CA GLY A 488 4.60 -29.69 -10.33
C GLY A 488 4.21 -29.04 -11.65
N GLY A 489 3.33 -28.03 -11.66
CA GLY A 489 2.89 -27.40 -12.89
C GLY A 489 2.92 -25.87 -12.83
N PHE A 490 3.19 -25.23 -13.97
CA PHE A 490 2.87 -23.84 -14.27
C PHE A 490 1.34 -23.71 -14.45
N GLU A 491 0.56 -24.08 -13.45
CA GLU A 491 -0.88 -23.93 -13.50
C GLU A 491 -1.24 -22.58 -12.86
N ILE A 492 -1.75 -21.68 -13.66
CA ILE A 492 -2.37 -20.43 -13.24
C ILE A 492 -3.87 -20.69 -13.23
N ASP A 493 -4.47 -20.68 -12.05
CA ASP A 493 -5.91 -20.77 -11.94
C ASP A 493 -6.56 -19.47 -12.44
N ILE A 494 -7.30 -19.59 -13.53
CA ILE A 494 -8.07 -18.46 -14.07
C ILE A 494 -9.37 -18.37 -13.27
N THR A 495 -9.37 -17.49 -12.27
CA THR A 495 -10.55 -17.19 -11.46
C THR A 495 -11.16 -15.84 -11.86
N TRP A 496 -12.41 -15.60 -11.48
CA TRP A 496 -13.05 -14.31 -11.70
C TRP A 496 -12.26 -13.15 -11.03
N LEU A 497 -11.68 -13.37 -9.84
CA LEU A 497 -10.78 -12.41 -9.19
C LEU A 497 -9.53 -12.15 -10.03
N GLY A 498 -8.93 -13.18 -10.62
CA GLY A 498 -7.77 -13.03 -11.50
C GLY A 498 -8.10 -12.25 -12.77
N ILE A 499 -9.28 -12.49 -13.36
CA ILE A 499 -9.74 -11.73 -14.53
C ILE A 499 -9.91 -10.25 -14.19
N ILE A 500 -10.57 -9.92 -13.07
CA ILE A 500 -10.71 -8.53 -12.62
C ILE A 500 -9.33 -7.90 -12.39
N GLY A 501 -8.38 -8.65 -11.83
CA GLY A 501 -7.00 -8.20 -11.59
C GLY A 501 -6.28 -7.71 -12.83
N VAL A 502 -6.62 -8.16 -14.04
CA VAL A 502 -6.02 -7.70 -15.29
C VAL A 502 -6.85 -6.63 -16.02
N ILE A 503 -8.13 -6.44 -15.68
CA ILE A 503 -9.03 -5.54 -16.42
C ILE A 503 -8.50 -4.10 -16.42
N ILE A 504 -8.18 -3.53 -15.26
CA ILE A 504 -7.74 -2.13 -15.16
C ILE A 504 -6.40 -1.90 -15.85
N PRO A 505 -5.33 -2.70 -15.63
CA PRO A 505 -4.08 -2.55 -16.38
C PRO A 505 -4.26 -2.69 -17.88
N VAL A 506 -5.09 -3.63 -18.35
CA VAL A 506 -5.37 -3.82 -19.79
C VAL A 506 -6.17 -2.66 -20.35
N ALA A 507 -7.23 -2.21 -19.67
CA ALA A 507 -8.01 -1.04 -20.09
C ALA A 507 -7.14 0.22 -20.15
N ALA A 508 -6.25 0.42 -19.16
CA ALA A 508 -5.29 1.51 -19.15
C ALA A 508 -4.29 1.43 -20.31
N LEU A 509 -3.84 0.21 -20.65
CA LEU A 509 -2.97 -0.01 -21.82
C LEU A 509 -3.69 0.34 -23.13
N VAL A 510 -4.92 -0.15 -23.30
CA VAL A 510 -5.75 0.16 -24.49
C VAL A 510 -5.98 1.67 -24.58
N TYR A 511 -6.32 2.33 -23.47
CA TYR A 511 -6.50 3.78 -23.43
C TYR A 511 -5.21 4.53 -23.80
N ALA A 512 -4.05 4.10 -23.29
CA ALA A 512 -2.76 4.71 -23.60
C ALA A 512 -2.40 4.58 -25.08
N LEU A 513 -2.64 3.40 -25.68
CA LEU A 513 -2.41 3.17 -27.10
C LEU A 513 -3.38 3.97 -27.97
N TRP A 514 -4.66 4.05 -27.59
CA TRP A 514 -5.65 4.89 -28.26
C TRP A 514 -5.24 6.37 -28.18
N LEU A 515 -4.85 6.87 -27.02
CA LEU A 515 -4.45 8.27 -26.83
C LEU A 515 -3.19 8.59 -27.67
N ARG A 516 -2.26 7.64 -27.76
CA ARG A 516 -1.06 7.77 -28.62
C ARG A 516 -1.41 7.98 -30.10
N ALA A 517 -2.52 7.39 -30.57
CA ALA A 517 -2.98 7.51 -31.95
C ALA A 517 -3.87 8.74 -32.16
N ALA A 518 -4.76 9.04 -31.18
CA ALA A 518 -5.80 10.05 -31.30
C ALA A 518 -5.35 11.46 -30.88
N ASP A 519 -4.51 11.56 -29.82
CA ASP A 519 -4.02 12.84 -29.28
C ASP A 519 -2.57 12.69 -28.80
N ARG A 520 -1.64 12.81 -29.74
CA ARG A 520 -0.22 12.67 -29.51
C ARG A 520 0.34 13.69 -28.50
N VAL A 521 -0.17 14.92 -28.52
CA VAL A 521 0.28 15.98 -27.63
C VAL A 521 -0.06 15.65 -26.18
N LYS A 522 -1.29 15.21 -25.93
CA LYS A 522 -1.73 14.79 -24.60
C LYS A 522 -0.99 13.54 -24.13
N TYR A 523 -0.77 12.58 -25.01
CA TYR A 523 0.02 11.39 -24.71
C TYR A 523 1.46 11.73 -24.29
N ASP A 524 2.16 12.59 -25.05
CA ASP A 524 3.57 12.93 -24.80
C ASP A 524 3.75 13.76 -23.52
N ARG A 525 2.68 14.41 -23.01
CA ARG A 525 2.66 15.13 -21.72
C ARG A 525 2.45 14.22 -20.52
N ALA A 526 1.92 13.01 -20.71
CA ALA A 526 1.56 12.10 -19.62
C ALA A 526 2.77 11.77 -18.70
N GLY A 527 2.65 12.07 -17.41
CA GLY A 527 3.67 11.82 -16.41
C GLY A 527 4.91 12.71 -16.48
N ARG A 528 4.87 13.77 -17.30
CA ARG A 528 5.99 14.73 -17.42
C ARG A 528 5.76 16.02 -16.65
N PHE A 529 4.64 16.16 -15.98
CA PHE A 529 4.35 17.34 -15.20
C PHE A 529 5.24 17.35 -13.94
N ILE A 530 6.35 18.07 -14.03
CA ILE A 530 7.25 18.38 -12.93
C ILE A 530 7.08 19.87 -12.66
N ASN A 531 7.05 20.30 -11.39
CA ASN A 531 7.09 21.72 -11.06
C ASN A 531 8.44 22.31 -11.54
N GLU A 532 8.46 22.94 -12.71
CA GLU A 532 9.65 23.48 -13.36
C GLU A 532 10.33 24.63 -12.57
N GLY A 533 9.71 25.13 -11.52
CA GLY A 533 10.27 26.21 -10.69
C GLY A 533 11.44 25.83 -9.79
N GLU A 534 11.92 24.59 -9.78
CA GLU A 534 12.92 24.09 -8.83
C GLU A 534 14.01 23.21 -9.46
N LEU A 535 14.22 23.30 -10.77
CA LEU A 535 15.37 22.68 -11.44
C LEU A 535 16.60 23.59 -11.43
N ALA A 536 16.73 24.47 -10.44
CA ALA A 536 17.90 25.31 -10.21
C ALA A 536 18.71 24.81 -9.01
#